data_2e5d6d698746cc82e8d8d69dc7c00a69
#
_entry.id   2e5d6d698746cc82e8d8d69dc7c00a69
#
_cell.length_a   1.000
_cell.length_b   1.000
_cell.length_c   1.000
_cell.angle_alpha   90.00
_cell.angle_beta   90.00
_cell.angle_gamma   90.00
#
_symmetry.space_group_name_H-M   'P 1'
#
loop_
_entity.id
_entity.type
_entity.pdbx_description
1 polymer ?
#
loop_
_entity_poly.entity_id
_entity_poly.type
_entity_poly.pdbx_seq_one_letter_code
_entity_poly.pdbx_strand_id
1 'polypeptide(L)'
;MTPIVPPCLVQRSPLLVGSLMAMSLASPAARAEPPVAQGVDLSIAPLSRVVGLPPRSDSELARQDLAILLWLQGARTPEMAANTWTLLERNTGSFSRALGVDVVKTTPTINAALKAFLKPVDAVKDTLKDRYQRPRPFVADTRIQPCLPLEQGYSFPSGHATWFRAASELLADLVPERRLRLVEVGRHGGNSRVLCGVHYPSDVQAGQRLGVAAAAQLIATPQWKAFKADPAVIAEVEAIRNVPAAALPELVR
;
A
#
# COMPACT_ATOMS: atom_id res chain seq x y z
N MET A 1 -90.00 11.56 -3.57
CA MET A 1 -89.48 10.39 -4.34
C MET A 1 -88.02 10.27 -4.08
N THR A 2 -87.62 9.44 -3.13
CA THR A 2 -86.25 9.13 -2.73
C THR A 2 -85.89 7.75 -3.26
N PRO A 3 -84.78 7.59 -3.97
CA PRO A 3 -84.40 6.24 -4.44
C PRO A 3 -83.67 5.49 -3.32
N ILE A 4 -84.06 4.25 -3.18
CA ILE A 4 -83.55 3.22 -2.27
C ILE A 4 -82.18 2.70 -2.82
N VAL A 5 -81.16 2.72 -1.96
CA VAL A 5 -79.86 2.12 -2.25
C VAL A 5 -79.81 0.71 -1.66
N PRO A 6 -79.40 -0.33 -2.42
CA PRO A 6 -79.27 -1.70 -1.86
C PRO A 6 -77.96 -1.89 -1.08
N PRO A 7 -77.90 -2.84 -0.15
CA PRO A 7 -76.75 -3.03 0.73
C PRO A 7 -75.60 -3.76 -0.01
N CYS A 8 -74.40 -3.25 0.22
CA CYS A 8 -73.18 -3.74 -0.29
C CYS A 8 -72.74 -5.04 0.46
N LEU A 9 -72.56 -6.14 -0.24
CA LEU A 9 -72.00 -7.40 0.25
C LEU A 9 -70.51 -7.21 0.59
N VAL A 10 -70.19 -7.41 1.87
CA VAL A 10 -68.81 -7.45 2.33
C VAL A 10 -68.22 -8.83 1.98
N GLN A 11 -67.39 -8.87 0.96
CA GLN A 11 -66.59 -10.05 0.61
C GLN A 11 -65.36 -10.12 1.53
N ARG A 12 -65.29 -11.15 2.39
CA ARG A 12 -64.11 -11.45 3.22
C ARG A 12 -63.05 -12.10 2.36
N SER A 13 -61.93 -11.41 2.13
CA SER A 13 -60.71 -11.99 1.55
C SER A 13 -59.93 -12.80 2.58
N PRO A 14 -59.36 -13.95 2.20
CA PRO A 14 -58.55 -14.76 3.10
C PRO A 14 -57.17 -14.09 3.33
N LEU A 15 -56.75 -14.05 4.60
CA LEU A 15 -55.41 -13.62 5.02
C LEU A 15 -54.35 -14.58 4.45
N LEU A 16 -53.58 -14.10 3.50
CA LEU A 16 -52.32 -14.73 3.09
C LEU A 16 -51.27 -14.51 4.23
N VAL A 17 -50.96 -15.60 4.94
CA VAL A 17 -49.86 -15.67 5.86
C VAL A 17 -48.56 -15.68 5.04
N GLY A 18 -47.95 -14.51 4.85
CA GLY A 18 -46.66 -14.40 4.23
C GLY A 18 -45.56 -14.91 5.20
N SER A 19 -44.92 -16.03 4.88
CA SER A 19 -43.69 -16.48 5.50
C SER A 19 -42.59 -15.45 5.27
N LEU A 20 -42.20 -14.73 6.31
CA LEU A 20 -40.96 -13.95 6.31
C LEU A 20 -39.78 -14.93 6.29
N MET A 21 -39.18 -15.11 5.12
CA MET A 21 -37.85 -15.68 5.01
C MET A 21 -36.87 -14.65 5.62
N ALA A 22 -36.36 -14.97 6.82
CA ALA A 22 -35.24 -14.26 7.41
C ALA A 22 -34.00 -14.49 6.53
N MET A 23 -33.66 -13.53 5.67
CA MET A 23 -32.35 -13.49 5.02
C MET A 23 -31.31 -13.23 6.11
N SER A 24 -30.62 -14.29 6.52
CA SER A 24 -29.43 -14.22 7.34
C SER A 24 -28.34 -13.46 6.56
N LEU A 25 -28.12 -12.21 6.89
CA LEU A 25 -26.95 -11.45 6.43
C LEU A 25 -25.71 -12.09 7.09
N ALA A 26 -25.13 -13.07 6.40
CA ALA A 26 -23.81 -13.57 6.78
C ALA A 26 -22.84 -12.39 6.69
N SER A 27 -22.37 -11.90 7.84
CA SER A 27 -21.24 -10.97 7.88
C SER A 27 -20.08 -11.56 7.08
N PRO A 28 -19.39 -10.76 6.24
CA PRO A 28 -18.23 -11.26 5.53
C PRO A 28 -17.22 -11.73 6.60
N ALA A 29 -16.98 -13.03 6.66
CA ALA A 29 -15.95 -13.59 7.52
C ALA A 29 -14.65 -12.84 7.25
N ALA A 30 -14.07 -12.24 8.29
CA ALA A 30 -12.75 -11.64 8.20
C ALA A 30 -11.83 -12.71 7.61
N ARG A 31 -11.31 -12.44 6.40
CA ARG A 31 -10.46 -13.40 5.68
C ARG A 31 -9.23 -13.63 6.53
N ALA A 32 -9.11 -14.81 7.13
CA ALA A 32 -7.97 -15.18 7.93
C ALA A 32 -6.69 -14.90 7.14
N GLU A 33 -5.68 -14.34 7.82
CA GLU A 33 -4.37 -14.13 7.19
C GLU A 33 -3.84 -15.44 6.62
N PRO A 34 -3.20 -15.40 5.45
CA PRO A 34 -2.51 -16.60 4.97
C PRO A 34 -1.53 -17.06 6.06
N PRO A 35 -1.55 -18.34 6.45
CA PRO A 35 -0.64 -18.86 7.49
C PRO A 35 0.85 -18.69 7.15
N VAL A 36 1.14 -18.35 5.91
CA VAL A 36 2.49 -18.19 5.34
C VAL A 36 3.38 -17.19 6.09
N ALA A 37 2.81 -16.12 6.67
CA ALA A 37 3.55 -15.11 7.44
C ALA A 37 3.32 -15.22 8.96
N GLN A 38 2.68 -16.28 9.44
CA GLN A 38 2.39 -16.44 10.86
C GLN A 38 3.68 -16.56 11.68
N GLY A 39 3.76 -15.80 12.78
CA GLY A 39 4.92 -15.82 13.68
C GLY A 39 6.17 -15.10 13.12
N VAL A 40 6.03 -14.37 12.02
CA VAL A 40 7.12 -13.50 11.52
C VAL A 40 7.18 -12.25 12.39
N ASP A 41 8.34 -12.03 13.02
CA ASP A 41 8.65 -10.83 13.80
C ASP A 41 9.93 -10.17 13.27
N LEU A 42 9.98 -8.85 13.31
CA LEU A 42 11.11 -8.05 12.85
C LEU A 42 11.86 -7.42 14.01
N SER A 43 13.18 -7.54 14.00
CA SER A 43 14.04 -6.93 15.01
C SER A 43 14.10 -5.40 14.85
N ILE A 44 13.38 -4.67 15.70
CA ILE A 44 13.27 -3.20 15.62
C ILE A 44 14.61 -2.49 15.81
N ALA A 45 15.46 -2.96 16.73
CA ALA A 45 16.70 -2.26 17.08
C ALA A 45 17.67 -2.09 15.89
N PRO A 46 18.01 -3.13 15.08
CA PRO A 46 18.81 -2.92 13.87
C PRO A 46 18.09 -2.06 12.83
N LEU A 47 16.78 -2.19 12.68
CA LEU A 47 15.98 -1.39 11.73
C LEU A 47 15.98 0.09 12.11
N SER A 48 15.82 0.42 13.40
CA SER A 48 15.91 1.80 13.90
C SER A 48 17.28 2.43 13.61
N ARG A 49 18.38 1.67 13.74
CA ARG A 49 19.75 2.17 13.41
C ARG A 49 19.90 2.50 11.92
N VAL A 50 19.34 1.66 11.04
CA VAL A 50 19.39 1.89 9.59
C VAL A 50 18.55 3.10 9.18
N VAL A 51 17.40 3.30 9.81
CA VAL A 51 16.53 4.46 9.59
C VAL A 51 17.24 5.75 10.01
N GLY A 52 17.90 5.75 11.17
CA GLY A 52 18.51 6.92 11.78
C GLY A 52 17.49 7.83 12.47
N LEU A 53 17.90 9.05 12.77
CA LEU A 53 17.06 10.07 13.39
C LEU A 53 16.47 11.01 12.31
N PRO A 54 15.26 11.57 12.53
CA PRO A 54 14.78 12.65 11.69
C PRO A 54 15.69 13.88 11.82
N PRO A 55 15.85 14.70 10.77
CA PRO A 55 16.56 15.96 10.86
C PRO A 55 15.97 16.85 11.95
N ARG A 56 16.85 17.50 12.74
CA ARG A 56 16.43 18.53 13.69
C ARG A 56 15.83 19.70 12.91
N SER A 57 14.79 20.34 13.44
CA SER A 57 14.06 21.43 12.77
C SER A 57 14.94 22.64 12.42
N ASP A 58 16.00 22.88 13.17
CA ASP A 58 17.00 23.95 12.99
C ASP A 58 18.20 23.55 12.11
N SER A 59 18.25 22.31 11.61
CA SER A 59 19.38 21.79 10.84
C SER A 59 19.36 22.24 9.37
N GLU A 60 20.55 22.22 8.73
CA GLU A 60 20.68 22.48 7.30
C GLU A 60 19.87 21.49 6.47
N LEU A 61 19.85 20.20 6.86
CA LEU A 61 19.07 19.17 6.16
C LEU A 61 17.56 19.46 6.22
N ALA A 62 17.04 19.98 7.34
CA ALA A 62 15.64 20.38 7.43
C ALA A 62 15.31 21.57 6.51
N ARG A 63 16.23 22.52 6.38
CA ARG A 63 16.10 23.65 5.43
C ARG A 63 16.11 23.17 3.98
N GLN A 64 17.01 22.24 3.64
CA GLN A 64 17.07 21.61 2.30
C GLN A 64 15.80 20.82 1.99
N ASP A 65 15.29 20.02 2.94
CA ASP A 65 14.02 19.30 2.83
C ASP A 65 12.88 20.26 2.43
N LEU A 66 12.77 21.38 3.13
CA LEU A 66 11.71 22.37 2.85
C LEU A 66 11.91 23.08 1.51
N ALA A 67 13.16 23.46 1.18
CA ALA A 67 13.47 24.10 -0.09
C ALA A 67 13.12 23.21 -1.29
N ILE A 68 13.42 21.91 -1.21
CA ILE A 68 13.05 20.92 -2.24
C ILE A 68 11.52 20.84 -2.40
N LEU A 69 10.76 20.81 -1.31
CA LEU A 69 9.31 20.75 -1.37
C LEU A 69 8.70 21.99 -2.05
N LEU A 70 9.15 23.17 -1.68
CA LEU A 70 8.69 24.44 -2.27
C LEU A 70 9.05 24.53 -3.75
N TRP A 71 10.26 24.10 -4.13
CA TRP A 71 10.69 24.05 -5.52
C TRP A 71 9.84 23.05 -6.34
N LEU A 72 9.65 21.83 -5.85
CA LEU A 72 8.82 20.82 -6.51
C LEU A 72 7.37 21.27 -6.65
N GLN A 73 6.82 21.94 -5.64
CA GLN A 73 5.46 22.48 -5.68
C GLN A 73 5.28 23.48 -6.83
N GLY A 74 6.29 24.34 -7.09
CA GLY A 74 6.28 25.29 -8.21
C GLY A 74 6.51 24.64 -9.57
N ALA A 75 7.25 23.54 -9.63
CA ALA A 75 7.59 22.81 -10.86
C ALA A 75 6.58 21.69 -11.22
N ARG A 76 5.73 21.29 -10.30
CA ARG A 76 4.78 20.20 -10.45
C ARG A 76 3.71 20.50 -11.50
N THR A 77 3.60 19.64 -12.54
CA THR A 77 2.53 19.71 -13.54
C THR A 77 1.28 18.92 -13.10
N PRO A 78 0.11 19.15 -13.74
CA PRO A 78 -1.08 18.35 -13.53
C PRO A 78 -0.85 16.85 -13.80
N GLU A 79 -0.07 16.50 -14.83
CA GLU A 79 0.26 15.11 -15.17
C GLU A 79 1.11 14.46 -14.09
N MET A 80 2.12 15.18 -13.58
CA MET A 80 2.94 14.70 -12.46
C MET A 80 2.08 14.44 -11.22
N ALA A 81 1.15 15.35 -10.92
CA ALA A 81 0.20 15.15 -9.82
C ALA A 81 -0.72 13.95 -10.08
N ALA A 82 -1.29 13.80 -11.28
CA ALA A 82 -2.14 12.67 -11.65
C ALA A 82 -1.41 11.33 -11.53
N ASN A 83 -0.14 11.25 -11.93
CA ASN A 83 0.68 10.05 -11.79
C ASN A 83 0.87 9.66 -10.31
N THR A 84 0.98 10.62 -9.39
CA THR A 84 1.07 10.29 -7.96
C THR A 84 -0.21 9.67 -7.40
N TRP A 85 -1.38 10.04 -7.94
CA TRP A 85 -2.66 9.47 -7.55
C TRP A 85 -2.77 7.97 -7.89
N THR A 86 -2.08 7.48 -8.91
CA THR A 86 -2.02 6.05 -9.24
C THR A 86 -1.31 5.22 -8.15
N LEU A 87 -0.52 5.89 -7.30
CA LEU A 87 0.22 5.30 -6.18
C LEU A 87 -0.34 5.73 -4.81
N LEU A 88 -1.56 6.29 -4.78
CA LEU A 88 -2.21 6.71 -3.54
C LEU A 88 -2.37 5.54 -2.58
N GLU A 89 -2.83 4.40 -3.10
CA GLU A 89 -3.02 3.19 -2.32
C GLU A 89 -1.76 2.30 -2.35
N ARG A 90 -1.41 1.72 -1.22
CA ARG A 90 -0.35 0.72 -1.11
C ARG A 90 -0.86 -0.61 -1.66
N ASN A 91 -0.74 -0.78 -2.97
CA ASN A 91 -1.32 -1.90 -3.72
C ASN A 91 -0.23 -2.65 -4.51
N THR A 92 -0.23 -3.98 -4.41
CA THR A 92 0.67 -4.86 -5.16
C THR A 92 0.46 -4.76 -6.66
N GLY A 93 -0.76 -4.42 -7.13
CA GLY A 93 -1.06 -4.15 -8.53
C GLY A 93 -0.21 -3.04 -9.16
N SER A 94 0.34 -2.12 -8.36
CA SER A 94 1.29 -1.09 -8.82
C SER A 94 2.55 -1.69 -9.46
N PHE A 95 2.89 -2.95 -9.16
CA PHE A 95 4.03 -3.66 -9.74
C PHE A 95 3.70 -4.40 -11.04
N SER A 96 2.43 -4.41 -11.49
CA SER A 96 1.99 -5.17 -12.67
C SER A 96 2.77 -4.80 -13.93
N ARG A 97 3.03 -3.50 -14.19
CA ARG A 97 3.85 -3.06 -15.34
C ARG A 97 5.32 -3.51 -15.23
N ALA A 98 5.87 -3.59 -14.01
CA ALA A 98 7.24 -4.04 -13.81
C ALA A 98 7.38 -5.55 -14.07
N LEU A 99 6.36 -6.33 -13.75
CA LEU A 99 6.33 -7.78 -13.92
C LEU A 99 5.79 -8.22 -15.28
N GLY A 100 4.99 -7.37 -15.96
CA GLY A 100 4.37 -7.69 -17.24
C GLY A 100 3.08 -8.51 -17.12
N VAL A 101 2.54 -8.68 -15.91
CA VAL A 101 1.30 -9.41 -15.63
C VAL A 101 0.42 -8.61 -14.66
N ASP A 102 -0.88 -8.87 -14.66
CA ASP A 102 -1.77 -8.36 -13.60
C ASP A 102 -1.49 -9.14 -12.31
N VAL A 103 -0.73 -8.54 -11.39
CA VAL A 103 -0.30 -9.19 -10.13
C VAL A 103 -1.49 -9.69 -9.32
N VAL A 104 -2.60 -8.97 -9.31
CA VAL A 104 -3.77 -9.35 -8.50
C VAL A 104 -4.48 -10.59 -9.07
N LYS A 105 -4.56 -10.70 -10.40
CA LYS A 105 -5.28 -11.78 -11.08
C LYS A 105 -4.39 -12.97 -11.43
N THR A 106 -3.17 -12.70 -11.91
CA THR A 106 -2.27 -13.73 -12.42
C THR A 106 -1.47 -14.40 -11.31
N THR A 107 -1.20 -13.66 -10.21
CA THR A 107 -0.38 -14.14 -9.10
C THR A 107 -1.08 -13.97 -7.74
N PRO A 108 -2.27 -14.59 -7.56
CA PRO A 108 -3.08 -14.41 -6.36
C PRO A 108 -2.40 -14.91 -5.08
N THR A 109 -1.60 -15.98 -5.16
CA THR A 109 -0.84 -16.52 -4.03
C THR A 109 0.24 -15.55 -3.58
N ILE A 110 1.04 -15.03 -4.52
CA ILE A 110 2.07 -14.00 -4.25
C ILE A 110 1.41 -12.72 -3.73
N ASN A 111 0.32 -12.26 -4.35
CA ASN A 111 -0.42 -11.07 -3.91
C ASN A 111 -0.92 -11.18 -2.46
N ALA A 112 -1.51 -12.32 -2.09
CA ALA A 112 -2.00 -12.56 -0.73
C ALA A 112 -0.85 -12.63 0.28
N ALA A 113 0.22 -13.35 -0.05
CA ALA A 113 1.38 -13.50 0.81
C ALA A 113 2.12 -12.18 1.04
N LEU A 114 2.32 -11.36 0.02
CA LEU A 114 2.94 -10.04 0.16
C LEU A 114 2.20 -9.15 1.16
N LYS A 115 0.86 -9.15 1.12
CA LYS A 115 0.05 -8.41 2.09
C LYS A 115 0.30 -8.88 3.52
N ALA A 116 0.47 -10.20 3.73
CA ALA A 116 0.76 -10.77 5.04
C ALA A 116 2.20 -10.44 5.51
N PHE A 117 3.21 -10.64 4.65
CA PHE A 117 4.61 -10.35 4.97
C PHE A 117 4.89 -8.85 5.20
N LEU A 118 4.11 -7.95 4.62
CA LEU A 118 4.29 -6.51 4.80
C LEU A 118 3.67 -5.96 6.10
N LYS A 119 2.79 -6.69 6.78
CA LYS A 119 2.21 -6.26 8.06
C LYS A 119 3.24 -6.02 9.16
N PRO A 120 4.20 -6.93 9.44
CA PRO A 120 5.24 -6.66 10.42
C PRO A 120 6.12 -5.45 10.03
N VAL A 121 6.31 -5.17 8.74
CA VAL A 121 7.00 -3.95 8.28
C VAL A 121 6.22 -2.69 8.66
N ASP A 122 4.90 -2.71 8.47
CA ASP A 122 4.03 -1.60 8.89
C ASP A 122 4.08 -1.40 10.42
N ALA A 123 4.06 -2.47 11.22
CA ALA A 123 4.15 -2.38 12.67
C ALA A 123 5.45 -1.71 13.14
N VAL A 124 6.60 -2.06 12.54
CA VAL A 124 7.89 -1.40 12.81
C VAL A 124 7.84 0.07 12.42
N LYS A 125 7.34 0.39 11.24
CA LYS A 125 7.18 1.79 10.77
C LYS A 125 6.33 2.60 11.74
N ASP A 126 5.21 2.06 12.24
CA ASP A 126 4.32 2.75 13.18
C ASP A 126 5.02 3.00 14.53
N THR A 127 5.71 2.00 15.06
CA THR A 127 6.55 2.15 16.27
C THR A 127 7.58 3.27 16.12
N LEU A 128 8.21 3.40 14.95
CA LEU A 128 9.19 4.46 14.71
C LEU A 128 8.52 5.83 14.55
N LYS A 129 7.36 5.90 13.90
CA LYS A 129 6.58 7.15 13.82
C LYS A 129 6.21 7.68 15.19
N ASP A 130 5.69 6.81 16.05
CA ASP A 130 5.30 7.15 17.43
C ASP A 130 6.50 7.58 18.30
N ARG A 131 7.68 7.00 18.04
CA ARG A 131 8.92 7.38 18.72
C ARG A 131 9.42 8.77 18.32
N TYR A 132 9.39 9.09 17.01
CA TYR A 132 10.03 10.29 16.48
C TYR A 132 9.11 11.50 16.37
N GLN A 133 7.81 11.29 16.22
CA GLN A 133 6.74 12.29 16.23
C GLN A 133 7.01 13.52 15.33
N ARG A 134 7.71 13.32 14.20
CA ARG A 134 7.98 14.42 13.27
C ARG A 134 6.68 14.94 12.64
N PRO A 135 6.37 16.25 12.74
CA PRO A 135 5.21 16.81 12.06
C PRO A 135 5.36 16.70 10.54
N ARG A 136 4.22 16.60 9.84
CA ARG A 136 4.23 16.61 8.37
C ARG A 136 4.54 17.97 7.80
N PRO A 137 5.06 18.05 6.54
CA PRO A 137 5.44 19.32 5.91
C PRO A 137 4.34 20.36 5.96
N PHE A 138 3.12 20.01 5.56
CA PHE A 138 1.96 20.90 5.50
C PHE A 138 1.41 21.30 6.88
N VAL A 139 1.78 20.60 7.95
CA VAL A 139 1.49 20.95 9.34
C VAL A 139 2.53 21.93 9.87
N ALA A 140 3.80 21.72 9.48
CA ALA A 140 4.92 22.52 9.97
C ALA A 140 5.08 23.86 9.22
N ASP A 141 4.68 23.91 7.94
CA ASP A 141 4.82 25.09 7.08
C ASP A 141 3.59 25.27 6.19
N THR A 142 2.84 26.34 6.41
CA THR A 142 1.58 26.66 5.71
C THR A 142 1.76 27.00 4.22
N ARG A 143 2.99 27.23 3.75
CA ARG A 143 3.31 27.42 2.33
C ARG A 143 3.22 26.13 1.52
N ILE A 144 3.31 24.99 2.19
CA ILE A 144 3.21 23.67 1.54
C ILE A 144 1.75 23.36 1.22
N GLN A 145 1.47 23.15 -0.06
CA GLN A 145 0.16 22.81 -0.60
C GLN A 145 0.17 21.39 -1.18
N PRO A 146 -0.28 20.39 -0.42
CA PRO A 146 -0.31 19.01 -0.87
C PRO A 146 -1.20 18.79 -2.09
N CYS A 147 -0.82 17.86 -2.99
CA CYS A 147 -1.65 17.44 -4.12
C CYS A 147 -2.28 16.05 -3.93
N LEU A 148 -2.17 15.51 -2.74
CA LEU A 148 -2.84 14.27 -2.29
C LEU A 148 -3.68 14.57 -1.05
N PRO A 149 -4.64 13.68 -0.68
CA PRO A 149 -5.37 13.80 0.56
C PRO A 149 -4.44 13.91 1.77
N LEU A 150 -4.83 14.73 2.74
CA LEU A 150 -4.04 14.94 3.95
C LEU A 150 -4.07 13.69 4.82
N GLU A 151 -2.90 13.11 5.02
CA GLU A 151 -2.74 11.96 5.90
C GLU A 151 -2.61 12.40 7.36
N GLN A 152 -3.29 11.71 8.25
CA GLN A 152 -3.13 11.87 9.69
C GLN A 152 -1.80 11.22 10.17
N GLY A 153 -1.34 11.63 11.37
CA GLY A 153 -0.17 11.07 12.02
C GLY A 153 1.16 11.63 11.52
N TYR A 154 2.23 11.05 12.05
CA TYR A 154 3.59 11.57 11.94
C TYR A 154 4.24 11.30 10.58
N SER A 155 5.23 12.14 10.24
CA SER A 155 5.86 12.14 8.94
C SER A 155 6.98 11.09 8.80
N PHE A 156 7.81 10.92 9.82
CA PHE A 156 9.05 10.13 9.74
C PHE A 156 8.97 8.77 10.45
N PRO A 157 9.42 7.68 9.77
CA PRO A 157 9.73 7.54 8.35
C PRO A 157 8.47 7.47 7.47
N SER A 158 8.61 7.69 6.15
CA SER A 158 7.50 7.62 5.21
C SER A 158 6.96 6.19 5.07
N GLY A 159 5.65 6.00 5.35
CA GLY A 159 5.01 4.70 5.26
C GLY A 159 4.90 4.16 3.84
N HIS A 160 4.57 5.01 2.86
CA HIS A 160 4.54 4.62 1.45
C HIS A 160 5.93 4.21 0.96
N ALA A 161 6.96 5.01 1.27
CA ALA A 161 8.33 4.68 0.88
C ALA A 161 8.80 3.34 1.48
N THR A 162 8.45 3.08 2.74
CA THR A 162 8.76 1.81 3.43
C THR A 162 8.06 0.64 2.74
N TRP A 163 6.75 0.74 2.54
CA TRP A 163 5.94 -0.33 1.98
C TRP A 163 6.34 -0.66 0.54
N PHE A 164 6.38 0.35 -0.34
CA PHE A 164 6.72 0.15 -1.75
C PHE A 164 8.14 -0.41 -1.91
N ARG A 165 9.07 0.05 -1.09
CA ARG A 165 10.44 -0.42 -1.15
C ARG A 165 10.59 -1.85 -0.63
N ALA A 166 9.93 -2.21 0.48
CA ALA A 166 9.91 -3.58 0.98
C ALA A 166 9.24 -4.54 -0.01
N ALA A 167 8.08 -4.17 -0.56
CA ALA A 167 7.39 -4.96 -1.57
C ALA A 167 8.27 -5.20 -2.82
N SER A 168 8.99 -4.17 -3.29
CA SER A 168 9.89 -4.28 -4.44
C SER A 168 11.05 -5.25 -4.19
N GLU A 169 11.62 -5.29 -2.97
CA GLU A 169 12.69 -6.22 -2.63
C GLU A 169 12.19 -7.66 -2.52
N LEU A 170 11.01 -7.87 -1.91
CA LEU A 170 10.41 -9.19 -1.82
C LEU A 170 10.07 -9.75 -3.21
N LEU A 171 9.48 -8.93 -4.08
CA LEU A 171 9.23 -9.33 -5.47
C LEU A 171 10.52 -9.58 -6.25
N ALA A 172 11.57 -8.78 -6.02
CA ALA A 172 12.87 -8.96 -6.66
C ALA A 172 13.61 -10.22 -6.18
N ASP A 173 13.31 -10.73 -4.98
CA ASP A 173 13.81 -12.00 -4.50
C ASP A 173 13.09 -13.20 -5.15
N LEU A 174 11.83 -13.03 -5.57
CA LEU A 174 11.06 -14.02 -6.33
C LEU A 174 11.43 -14.01 -7.82
N VAL A 175 11.62 -12.82 -8.40
CA VAL A 175 11.84 -12.61 -9.85
C VAL A 175 13.05 -11.68 -10.03
N PRO A 176 14.29 -12.19 -9.80
CA PRO A 176 15.51 -11.36 -9.81
C PRO A 176 15.75 -10.66 -11.16
N GLU A 177 15.35 -11.27 -12.26
CA GLU A 177 15.45 -10.73 -13.62
C GLU A 177 14.63 -9.46 -13.85
N ARG A 178 13.65 -9.18 -12.98
CA ARG A 178 12.82 -7.95 -12.99
C ARG A 178 13.29 -6.91 -11.96
N ARG A 179 14.37 -7.17 -11.23
CA ARG A 179 14.81 -6.37 -10.08
C ARG A 179 14.90 -4.87 -10.38
N LEU A 180 15.51 -4.47 -11.50
CA LEU A 180 15.68 -3.04 -11.81
C LEU A 180 14.33 -2.32 -11.93
N ARG A 181 13.37 -2.92 -12.63
CA ARG A 181 12.03 -2.38 -12.81
C ARG A 181 11.24 -2.33 -11.50
N LEU A 182 11.33 -3.41 -10.71
CA LEU A 182 10.68 -3.50 -9.40
C LEU A 182 11.19 -2.42 -8.44
N VAL A 183 12.50 -2.24 -8.38
CA VAL A 183 13.14 -1.20 -7.55
C VAL A 183 12.75 0.21 -8.00
N GLU A 184 12.61 0.44 -9.31
CA GLU A 184 12.15 1.73 -9.84
C GLU A 184 10.72 2.05 -9.35
N VAL A 185 9.78 1.10 -9.46
CA VAL A 185 8.42 1.26 -8.89
C VAL A 185 8.47 1.48 -7.39
N GLY A 186 9.30 0.70 -6.67
CA GLY A 186 9.50 0.84 -5.23
C GLY A 186 9.96 2.23 -4.81
N ARG A 187 10.88 2.85 -5.57
CA ARG A 187 11.34 4.22 -5.35
C ARG A 187 10.27 5.25 -5.69
N HIS A 188 9.58 5.05 -6.83
CA HIS A 188 8.56 5.97 -7.30
C HIS A 188 7.40 6.11 -6.30
N GLY A 189 6.95 4.98 -5.69
CA GLY A 189 5.92 5.00 -4.65
C GLY A 189 6.28 5.85 -3.42
N GLY A 190 7.57 5.96 -3.09
CA GLY A 190 8.07 6.89 -2.06
C GLY A 190 8.18 8.33 -2.57
N ASN A 191 8.83 8.54 -3.73
CA ASN A 191 9.14 9.86 -4.28
C ASN A 191 7.87 10.67 -4.62
N SER A 192 6.80 9.99 -5.03
CA SER A 192 5.48 10.59 -5.24
C SER A 192 4.97 11.37 -4.02
N ARG A 193 5.37 10.96 -2.82
CA ARG A 193 4.96 11.62 -1.57
C ARG A 193 5.67 12.96 -1.37
N VAL A 194 6.93 13.08 -1.82
CA VAL A 194 7.70 14.34 -1.81
C VAL A 194 7.10 15.31 -2.83
N LEU A 195 6.86 14.83 -4.06
CA LEU A 195 6.28 15.64 -5.14
C LEU A 195 4.97 16.30 -4.71
N CYS A 196 4.14 15.58 -3.96
CA CYS A 196 2.86 16.09 -3.45
C CYS A 196 2.92 16.74 -2.06
N GLY A 197 4.10 16.97 -1.50
CA GLY A 197 4.25 17.75 -0.26
C GLY A 197 3.71 17.07 1.01
N VAL A 198 3.44 15.76 1.01
CA VAL A 198 2.92 15.03 2.18
C VAL A 198 4.01 14.39 3.03
N HIS A 199 5.25 14.32 2.52
CA HIS A 199 6.46 13.88 3.22
C HIS A 199 7.68 14.70 2.81
N TYR A 200 8.63 14.85 3.71
CA TYR A 200 9.94 15.42 3.39
C TYR A 200 10.82 14.41 2.62
N PRO A 201 11.78 14.87 1.80
CA PRO A 201 12.78 14.01 1.17
C PRO A 201 13.47 13.05 2.15
N SER A 202 13.88 13.55 3.32
CA SER A 202 14.53 12.73 4.35
C SER A 202 13.61 11.66 4.95
N ASP A 203 12.29 11.88 5.05
CA ASP A 203 11.32 10.86 5.48
C ASP A 203 11.26 9.72 4.48
N VAL A 204 11.25 10.06 3.19
CA VAL A 204 11.20 9.09 2.09
C VAL A 204 12.49 8.27 2.03
N GLN A 205 13.64 8.91 2.13
CA GLN A 205 14.93 8.21 2.18
C GLN A 205 15.02 7.24 3.37
N ALA A 206 14.58 7.69 4.55
CA ALA A 206 14.52 6.85 5.75
C ALA A 206 13.55 5.67 5.57
N GLY A 207 12.37 5.91 4.98
CA GLY A 207 11.40 4.86 4.66
C GLY A 207 11.95 3.84 3.65
N GLN A 208 12.65 4.29 2.61
CA GLN A 208 13.29 3.39 1.65
C GLN A 208 14.36 2.52 2.30
N ARG A 209 15.22 3.09 3.18
CA ARG A 209 16.19 2.30 3.95
C ARG A 209 15.51 1.27 4.85
N LEU A 210 14.45 1.67 5.55
CA LEU A 210 13.65 0.76 6.37
C LEU A 210 13.09 -0.39 5.52
N GLY A 211 12.49 -0.08 4.37
CA GLY A 211 11.90 -1.08 3.48
C GLY A 211 12.92 -2.12 3.01
N VAL A 212 14.12 -1.69 2.60
CA VAL A 212 15.21 -2.60 2.20
C VAL A 212 15.65 -3.49 3.36
N ALA A 213 15.90 -2.91 4.53
CA ALA A 213 16.39 -3.66 5.68
C ALA A 213 15.35 -4.62 6.26
N ALA A 214 14.08 -4.21 6.28
CA ALA A 214 12.98 -5.06 6.72
C ALA A 214 12.76 -6.24 5.75
N ALA A 215 12.79 -5.99 4.43
CA ALA A 215 12.72 -7.05 3.43
C ALA A 215 13.87 -8.05 3.57
N ALA A 216 15.09 -7.58 3.85
CA ALA A 216 16.22 -8.48 4.08
C ALA A 216 16.00 -9.40 5.30
N GLN A 217 15.40 -8.89 6.40
CA GLN A 217 15.03 -9.74 7.52
C GLN A 217 13.94 -10.75 7.13
N LEU A 218 12.91 -10.33 6.39
CA LEU A 218 11.84 -11.22 5.92
C LEU A 218 12.39 -12.34 5.04
N ILE A 219 13.24 -12.02 4.07
CA ILE A 219 13.86 -12.97 3.14
C ILE A 219 14.69 -14.03 3.89
N ALA A 220 15.29 -13.68 5.01
CA ALA A 220 16.04 -14.61 5.84
C ALA A 220 15.17 -15.58 6.63
N THR A 221 13.85 -15.32 6.79
CA THR A 221 12.95 -16.14 7.61
C THR A 221 12.69 -17.53 7.02
N PRO A 222 12.47 -18.55 7.86
CA PRO A 222 12.01 -19.86 7.39
C PRO A 222 10.68 -19.78 6.63
N GLN A 223 9.78 -18.88 7.06
CA GLN A 223 8.46 -18.68 6.43
C GLN A 223 8.59 -18.20 4.98
N TRP A 224 9.47 -17.22 4.70
CA TRP A 224 9.70 -16.75 3.34
C TRP A 224 10.34 -17.85 2.47
N LYS A 225 11.29 -18.60 3.02
CA LYS A 225 11.94 -19.71 2.30
C LYS A 225 10.93 -20.80 1.95
N ALA A 226 10.06 -21.18 2.89
CA ALA A 226 8.98 -22.13 2.66
C ALA A 226 7.99 -21.64 1.61
N PHE A 227 7.60 -20.35 1.68
CA PHE A 227 6.75 -19.72 0.69
C PHE A 227 7.33 -19.77 -0.73
N LYS A 228 8.61 -19.48 -0.90
CA LYS A 228 9.29 -19.56 -2.22
C LYS A 228 9.31 -20.97 -2.79
N ALA A 229 9.28 -21.99 -1.94
CA ALA A 229 9.29 -23.40 -2.34
C ALA A 229 7.88 -23.96 -2.61
N ASP A 230 6.83 -23.18 -2.38
CA ASP A 230 5.45 -23.60 -2.64
C ASP A 230 5.23 -23.78 -4.16
N PRO A 231 4.70 -24.94 -4.61
CA PRO A 231 4.43 -25.18 -6.03
C PRO A 231 3.54 -24.13 -6.69
N ALA A 232 2.56 -23.55 -5.98
CA ALA A 232 1.70 -22.50 -6.51
C ALA A 232 2.50 -21.22 -6.75
N VAL A 233 3.43 -20.86 -5.86
CA VAL A 233 4.32 -19.70 -6.02
C VAL A 233 5.28 -19.91 -7.19
N ILE A 234 5.85 -21.12 -7.32
CA ILE A 234 6.73 -21.47 -8.45
C ILE A 234 5.97 -21.32 -9.77
N ALA A 235 4.74 -21.81 -9.87
CA ALA A 235 3.91 -21.68 -11.07
C ALA A 235 3.58 -20.20 -11.40
N GLU A 236 3.28 -19.39 -10.39
CA GLU A 236 3.03 -17.95 -10.56
C GLU A 236 4.29 -17.20 -11.01
N VAL A 237 5.46 -17.54 -10.46
CA VAL A 237 6.75 -16.97 -10.90
C VAL A 237 7.05 -17.36 -12.35
N GLU A 238 6.79 -18.60 -12.76
CA GLU A 238 6.94 -19.02 -14.15
C GLU A 238 5.99 -18.25 -15.09
N ALA A 239 4.76 -18.00 -14.68
CA ALA A 239 3.83 -17.18 -15.47
C ALA A 239 4.38 -15.76 -15.71
N ILE A 240 5.07 -15.15 -14.72
CA ILE A 240 5.76 -13.87 -14.89
C ILE A 240 6.94 -14.01 -15.88
N ARG A 241 7.75 -15.06 -15.75
CA ARG A 241 8.93 -15.32 -16.60
C ARG A 241 8.57 -15.54 -18.05
N ASN A 242 7.41 -16.14 -18.31
CA ASN A 242 6.90 -16.37 -19.66
C ASN A 242 6.58 -15.08 -20.43
N VAL A 243 6.52 -13.91 -19.78
CA VAL A 243 6.41 -12.62 -20.46
C VAL A 243 7.82 -12.18 -20.92
N PRO A 244 8.08 -12.07 -22.24
CA PRO A 244 9.38 -11.65 -22.74
C PRO A 244 9.75 -10.24 -22.26
N ALA A 245 11.03 -10.00 -21.97
CA ALA A 245 11.51 -8.68 -21.55
C ALA A 245 11.15 -7.56 -22.54
N ALA A 246 11.18 -7.89 -23.84
CA ALA A 246 10.83 -6.95 -24.93
C ALA A 246 9.33 -6.59 -24.99
N ALA A 247 8.45 -7.39 -24.36
CA ALA A 247 7.02 -7.14 -24.32
C ALA A 247 6.58 -6.35 -23.05
N LEU A 248 7.51 -6.00 -22.18
CA LEU A 248 7.19 -5.27 -20.96
C LEU A 248 6.78 -3.83 -21.27
N PRO A 249 5.63 -3.37 -20.75
CA PRO A 249 5.22 -1.98 -20.94
C PRO A 249 6.19 -1.01 -20.25
N GLU A 250 6.28 0.22 -20.77
CA GLU A 250 7.06 1.27 -20.08
C GLU A 250 6.52 1.52 -18.67
N LEU A 251 7.44 1.85 -17.76
CA LEU A 251 7.06 2.27 -16.41
C LEU A 251 6.56 3.71 -16.45
N VAL A 252 5.50 3.99 -15.72
CA VAL A 252 5.02 5.36 -15.49
C VAL A 252 6.01 6.04 -14.53
N ARG A 253 6.50 7.22 -14.92
CA ARG A 253 7.46 8.04 -14.17
C ARG A 253 6.84 9.34 -13.66
#